data_6e2f9162e5d1434b5f6d7f1f6ce27ace
#
_entry.id   6e2f9162e5d1434b5f6d7f1f6ce27ace
#
_cell.length_a   1.000
_cell.length_b   1.000
_cell.length_c   1.000
_cell.angle_alpha   90.00
_cell.angle_beta   90.00
_cell.angle_gamma   90.00
#
_symmetry.space_group_name_H-M   'P 1'
#
loop_
_entity.id
_entity.type
_entity.pdbx_description
1 polymer ?
#
loop_
_entity_poly.entity_id
_entity_poly.type
_entity_poly.pdbx_seq_one_letter_code
_entity_poly.pdbx_strand_id
1 'polypeptide(L)'
;MLSDIPAGAQRVLGVIRHPHSAPHAAMAAEALRDAARREGFSLVLDTGEGMPPAGPADAVLLVGDAEAPGPAGAPVTRVSVIEAIRKPGPALRRALSLPEVDAPAAAAPAAAPAVAAPAPVAAARKLVGITACPTGIAHTFMAAAALEKGAAKLGHAIRVETQGSVGAKNTLTAEEIAEADAVVIAADTGVDTARFAGKRIVTAGTGDALKDAPGLINRALAAEPMAAAAATGTPAPGKATQAPGVYKHLMTGVSYMIPLVTAGGLCIALSFAFGINAANEPGSLAAALMQIGGKSALALMVPVLAAFIAFSIADRPGLAPGFVGGALANGVGAGFLGGIVAGFLAGYVARFLRDRLPFPDSLEGLKPVLVIPLLASLVTGLLMIYVLGTPIAAALAWLTQFLQSMGTSNAVLLGLLLGGMMAVDMGGPVNKAAYAFGVGLLGSETFAPMAAIMAAGMTPPLGIALATLIARQRFNQEERDAGKAAAVLGLAFISEGAIPFAAKDPVRVIPSLIAGSAVAGGLSMLLGCTLRAPHGGIFVVGIPGAVGNPLGYLVAIVAGTVVTALCIAVLKRHSPVAPVQG
;
A
#
# COMPACT_ATOMS: atom_id res chain seq x y z
N MET A 1 -21.32 35.09 12.79
CA MET A 1 -20.05 35.62 12.25
C MET A 1 -20.34 36.19 10.86
N LEU A 2 -20.78 37.44 10.80
CA LEU A 2 -21.21 38.17 9.59
C LEU A 2 -20.47 39.52 9.43
N SER A 3 -19.26 39.66 10.01
CA SER A 3 -18.62 40.95 10.21
C SER A 3 -17.44 41.31 9.27
N ASP A 4 -17.08 40.45 8.29
CA ASP A 4 -15.91 40.72 7.43
C ASP A 4 -16.23 40.63 5.92
N ILE A 5 -17.34 41.24 5.49
CA ILE A 5 -17.68 41.32 4.06
C ILE A 5 -17.31 42.73 3.57
N PRO A 6 -16.42 42.89 2.57
CA PRO A 6 -16.15 44.19 1.94
C PRO A 6 -17.42 44.75 1.37
N ALA A 7 -17.68 46.02 1.63
CA ALA A 7 -18.83 46.73 1.06
C ALA A 7 -18.71 46.77 -0.48
N GLY A 8 -19.65 46.11 -1.20
CA GLY A 8 -19.65 45.98 -2.66
C GLY A 8 -19.27 44.62 -3.24
N ALA A 9 -18.97 43.61 -2.43
CA ALA A 9 -18.68 42.28 -2.93
C ALA A 9 -19.94 41.58 -3.48
N GLN A 10 -19.86 40.99 -4.68
CA GLN A 10 -20.95 40.22 -5.27
C GLN A 10 -21.21 38.97 -4.46
N ARG A 11 -22.49 38.65 -4.21
CA ARG A 11 -22.91 37.55 -3.33
C ARG A 11 -23.39 36.37 -4.14
N VAL A 12 -22.74 35.19 -3.91
CA VAL A 12 -23.12 33.92 -4.53
C VAL A 12 -23.68 32.98 -3.46
N LEU A 13 -24.87 32.45 -3.70
CA LEU A 13 -25.42 31.35 -2.92
C LEU A 13 -25.06 30.03 -3.59
N GLY A 14 -24.20 29.22 -2.98
CA GLY A 14 -23.84 27.88 -3.44
C GLY A 14 -24.68 26.81 -2.73
N VAL A 15 -25.43 26.01 -3.46
CA VAL A 15 -26.15 24.84 -2.92
C VAL A 15 -25.51 23.58 -3.44
N ILE A 16 -24.99 22.74 -2.54
CA ILE A 16 -24.27 21.51 -2.88
C ILE A 16 -25.09 20.32 -2.40
N ARG A 17 -25.48 19.44 -3.32
CA ARG A 17 -26.17 18.17 -3.00
C ARG A 17 -25.50 17.04 -3.76
N HIS A 18 -25.14 16.00 -3.05
CA HIS A 18 -24.61 14.77 -3.64
C HIS A 18 -25.05 13.57 -2.80
N PRO A 19 -26.14 12.89 -3.17
CA PRO A 19 -26.74 11.84 -2.34
C PRO A 19 -25.84 10.63 -2.10
N HIS A 20 -24.80 10.42 -2.91
CA HIS A 20 -23.93 9.22 -2.86
C HIS A 20 -22.51 9.47 -2.37
N SER A 21 -22.09 10.72 -2.03
CA SER A 21 -20.71 10.98 -1.61
C SER A 21 -20.54 12.28 -0.82
N ALA A 22 -20.74 12.21 0.49
CA ALA A 22 -20.44 13.31 1.42
C ALA A 22 -19.00 13.87 1.30
N PRO A 23 -17.93 13.05 1.09
CA PRO A 23 -16.58 13.55 0.92
C PRO A 23 -16.41 14.46 -0.32
N HIS A 24 -17.02 14.15 -1.45
CA HIS A 24 -16.93 14.98 -2.66
C HIS A 24 -17.68 16.31 -2.52
N ALA A 25 -18.81 16.31 -1.83
CA ALA A 25 -19.53 17.54 -1.50
C ALA A 25 -18.71 18.47 -0.59
N ALA A 26 -18.00 17.91 0.40
CA ALA A 26 -17.10 18.66 1.28
C ALA A 26 -15.90 19.27 0.51
N MET A 27 -15.28 18.49 -0.40
CA MET A 27 -14.19 18.98 -1.26
C MET A 27 -14.64 20.10 -2.19
N ALA A 28 -15.83 19.99 -2.80
CA ALA A 28 -16.40 21.05 -3.64
C ALA A 28 -16.67 22.32 -2.82
N ALA A 29 -17.19 22.17 -1.60
CA ALA A 29 -17.44 23.30 -0.70
C ALA A 29 -16.15 24.02 -0.32
N GLU A 30 -15.08 23.30 -0.02
CA GLU A 30 -13.78 23.88 0.31
C GLU A 30 -13.14 24.59 -0.88
N ALA A 31 -13.12 23.95 -2.05
CA ALA A 31 -12.59 24.53 -3.29
C ALA A 31 -13.31 25.83 -3.69
N LEU A 32 -14.63 25.85 -3.58
CA LEU A 32 -15.44 27.06 -3.87
C LEU A 32 -15.19 28.18 -2.85
N ARG A 33 -15.04 27.88 -1.55
CA ARG A 33 -14.69 28.88 -0.52
C ARG A 33 -13.34 29.53 -0.79
N ASP A 34 -12.34 28.71 -1.14
CA ASP A 34 -11.00 29.21 -1.43
C ASP A 34 -10.94 30.04 -2.71
N ALA A 35 -11.70 29.66 -3.74
CA ALA A 35 -11.82 30.46 -4.95
C ALA A 35 -12.54 31.77 -4.71
N ALA A 36 -13.64 31.77 -3.97
CA ALA A 36 -14.39 32.99 -3.62
C ALA A 36 -13.52 33.99 -2.85
N ARG A 37 -12.71 33.51 -1.88
CA ARG A 37 -11.76 34.36 -1.14
C ARG A 37 -10.71 34.99 -2.06
N ARG A 38 -10.16 34.22 -3.00
CA ARG A 38 -9.13 34.69 -3.95
C ARG A 38 -9.68 35.73 -4.93
N GLU A 39 -10.93 35.60 -5.31
CA GLU A 39 -11.55 36.45 -6.29
C GLU A 39 -12.38 37.59 -5.67
N GLY A 40 -12.47 37.69 -4.34
CA GLY A 40 -13.16 38.73 -3.62
C GLY A 40 -14.70 38.62 -3.63
N PHE A 41 -15.24 37.40 -3.88
CA PHE A 41 -16.67 37.13 -3.85
C PHE A 41 -17.15 36.75 -2.45
N SER A 42 -18.36 37.15 -2.09
CA SER A 42 -19.03 36.67 -0.88
C SER A 42 -19.81 35.40 -1.20
N LEU A 43 -19.36 34.22 -0.67
CA LEU A 43 -19.97 32.93 -0.91
C LEU A 43 -20.64 32.40 0.35
N VAL A 44 -21.94 32.15 0.28
CA VAL A 44 -22.70 31.41 1.29
C VAL A 44 -22.99 30.03 0.77
N LEU A 45 -22.55 28.98 1.47
CA LEU A 45 -22.72 27.58 1.07
C LEU A 45 -23.76 26.90 1.94
N ASP A 46 -24.73 26.27 1.30
CA ASP A 46 -25.66 25.32 1.90
C ASP A 46 -25.29 23.88 1.47
N THR A 47 -24.88 23.06 2.44
CA THR A 47 -24.52 21.64 2.25
C THR A 47 -25.46 20.69 3.01
N GLY A 48 -26.52 21.21 3.66
CA GLY A 48 -27.46 20.44 4.50
C GLY A 48 -28.74 20.01 3.75
N GLU A 49 -29.58 19.24 4.41
CA GLU A 49 -30.89 18.78 3.88
C GLU A 49 -32.00 19.82 4.08
N GLY A 50 -31.69 21.02 4.55
CA GLY A 50 -32.67 22.07 4.85
C GLY A 50 -32.94 23.03 3.67
N MET A 51 -33.97 23.91 3.85
CA MET A 51 -34.24 25.01 2.92
C MET A 51 -33.06 26.01 2.93
N PRO A 52 -32.55 26.45 1.78
CA PRO A 52 -31.43 27.38 1.73
C PRO A 52 -31.74 28.66 2.50
N PRO A 53 -30.74 29.34 3.11
CA PRO A 53 -30.94 30.54 3.89
C PRO A 53 -31.56 31.63 3.01
N ALA A 54 -32.69 32.19 3.44
CA ALA A 54 -33.36 33.32 2.79
C ALA A 54 -32.52 34.59 2.97
N GLY A 55 -31.77 34.96 1.94
CA GLY A 55 -30.98 36.19 1.91
C GLY A 55 -30.79 36.72 0.48
N PRO A 56 -30.51 38.01 0.29
CA PRO A 56 -30.25 38.55 -1.05
C PRO A 56 -28.96 37.91 -1.59
N ALA A 57 -29.06 37.32 -2.78
CA ALA A 57 -27.92 36.81 -3.53
C ALA A 57 -27.96 37.37 -4.96
N ASP A 58 -26.79 37.72 -5.49
CA ASP A 58 -26.65 38.24 -6.85
C ASP A 58 -26.65 37.07 -7.87
N ALA A 59 -26.32 35.86 -7.42
CA ALA A 59 -26.35 34.65 -8.23
C ALA A 59 -26.49 33.39 -7.38
N VAL A 60 -27.00 32.31 -7.98
CA VAL A 60 -27.12 30.97 -7.37
C VAL A 60 -26.31 29.96 -8.14
N LEU A 61 -25.44 29.21 -7.44
CA LEU A 61 -24.64 28.12 -7.97
C LEU A 61 -25.14 26.78 -7.43
N LEU A 62 -25.76 25.97 -8.27
CA LEU A 62 -26.19 24.61 -7.93
C LEU A 62 -25.10 23.61 -8.30
N VAL A 63 -24.65 22.80 -7.33
CA VAL A 63 -23.57 21.83 -7.51
C VAL A 63 -24.10 20.41 -7.32
N GLY A 64 -23.92 19.57 -8.34
CA GLY A 64 -24.43 18.20 -8.36
C GLY A 64 -25.93 18.15 -8.60
N ASP A 65 -26.62 17.29 -7.82
CA ASP A 65 -28.08 17.06 -7.93
C ASP A 65 -28.90 18.08 -7.13
N ALA A 66 -28.33 19.25 -6.83
CA ALA A 66 -29.00 20.26 -6.05
C ALA A 66 -30.20 20.86 -6.81
N GLU A 67 -31.36 20.88 -6.17
CA GLU A 67 -32.53 21.63 -6.57
C GLU A 67 -32.83 22.68 -5.49
N ALA A 68 -32.81 23.93 -5.86
CA ALA A 68 -33.24 25.02 -4.97
C ALA A 68 -33.92 26.10 -5.81
N PRO A 69 -35.06 26.65 -5.36
CA PRO A 69 -35.60 27.85 -5.92
C PRO A 69 -34.65 29.00 -5.57
N GLY A 70 -34.09 29.67 -6.59
CA GLY A 70 -33.32 30.89 -6.38
C GLY A 70 -34.19 32.02 -5.86
N PRO A 71 -33.60 33.02 -5.14
CA PRO A 71 -34.30 34.29 -4.85
C PRO A 71 -34.82 34.88 -6.15
N ALA A 72 -35.99 35.50 -6.11
CA ALA A 72 -36.66 36.01 -7.29
C ALA A 72 -35.77 36.98 -8.09
N GLY A 73 -35.38 36.56 -9.32
CA GLY A 73 -34.57 37.36 -10.24
C GLY A 73 -33.06 37.07 -10.26
N ALA A 74 -32.52 36.25 -9.40
CA ALA A 74 -31.09 35.88 -9.44
C ALA A 74 -30.81 34.79 -10.50
N PRO A 75 -29.77 34.94 -11.34
CA PRO A 75 -29.38 33.93 -12.31
C PRO A 75 -28.95 32.64 -11.59
N VAL A 76 -29.41 31.49 -12.11
CA VAL A 76 -29.10 30.15 -11.55
C VAL A 76 -28.19 29.42 -12.51
N THR A 77 -27.01 29.03 -12.04
CA THR A 77 -26.03 28.23 -12.81
C THR A 77 -25.85 26.86 -12.18
N ARG A 78 -25.87 25.83 -13.02
CA ARG A 78 -25.60 24.44 -12.58
C ARG A 78 -24.23 24.00 -13.02
N VAL A 79 -23.48 23.34 -12.09
CA VAL A 79 -22.17 22.73 -12.36
C VAL A 79 -22.11 21.34 -11.73
N SER A 80 -21.32 20.45 -12.31
CA SER A 80 -21.07 19.16 -11.67
C SER A 80 -20.15 19.33 -10.44
N VAL A 81 -20.22 18.37 -9.51
CA VAL A 81 -19.31 18.36 -8.32
C VAL A 81 -17.84 18.34 -8.75
N ILE A 82 -17.52 17.60 -9.81
CA ILE A 82 -16.16 17.52 -10.35
C ILE A 82 -15.72 18.87 -10.93
N GLU A 83 -16.60 19.58 -11.62
CA GLU A 83 -16.32 20.91 -12.15
C GLU A 83 -16.09 21.92 -11.02
N ALA A 84 -16.91 21.91 -9.98
CA ALA A 84 -16.77 22.76 -8.80
C ALA A 84 -15.44 22.51 -8.05
N ILE A 85 -14.93 21.28 -8.05
CA ILE A 85 -13.62 20.93 -7.46
C ILE A 85 -12.45 21.37 -8.38
N ARG A 86 -12.54 21.11 -9.68
CA ARG A 86 -11.42 21.33 -10.62
C ARG A 86 -11.30 22.77 -11.12
N LYS A 87 -12.42 23.46 -11.27
CA LYS A 87 -12.49 24.82 -11.83
C LYS A 87 -13.42 25.72 -10.99
N PRO A 88 -13.13 25.89 -9.68
CA PRO A 88 -14.04 26.61 -8.78
C PRO A 88 -14.17 28.09 -9.13
N GLY A 89 -13.10 28.77 -9.54
CA GLY A 89 -13.13 30.19 -9.95
C GLY A 89 -14.00 30.40 -11.21
N PRO A 90 -13.74 29.70 -12.34
CA PRO A 90 -14.62 29.76 -13.51
C PRO A 90 -16.09 29.44 -13.21
N ALA A 91 -16.37 28.48 -12.31
CA ALA A 91 -17.74 28.15 -11.91
C ALA A 91 -18.44 29.33 -11.20
N LEU A 92 -17.74 30.04 -10.30
CA LEU A 92 -18.25 31.23 -9.61
C LEU A 92 -18.45 32.39 -10.56
N ARG A 93 -17.51 32.65 -11.48
CA ARG A 93 -17.61 33.71 -12.49
C ARG A 93 -18.78 33.48 -13.43
N ARG A 94 -18.99 32.24 -13.89
CA ARG A 94 -20.13 31.87 -14.73
C ARG A 94 -21.46 32.12 -14.00
N ALA A 95 -21.53 31.80 -12.69
CA ALA A 95 -22.72 32.08 -11.90
C ALA A 95 -23.04 33.58 -11.87
N LEU A 96 -22.05 34.45 -11.79
CA LEU A 96 -22.17 35.90 -11.76
C LEU A 96 -22.24 36.53 -13.17
N SER A 97 -22.28 35.75 -14.24
CA SER A 97 -22.25 36.21 -15.64
C SER A 97 -21.02 37.08 -15.97
N LEU A 98 -19.91 36.88 -15.26
CA LEU A 98 -18.65 37.59 -15.48
C LEU A 98 -17.86 36.88 -16.60
N PRO A 99 -17.05 37.63 -17.40
CA PRO A 99 -16.19 37.01 -18.41
C PRO A 99 -15.21 36.02 -17.78
N GLU A 100 -15.03 34.87 -18.42
CA GLU A 100 -13.97 33.91 -18.02
C GLU A 100 -12.63 34.62 -18.24
N VAL A 101 -11.89 34.84 -17.16
CA VAL A 101 -10.50 35.28 -17.24
C VAL A 101 -9.68 33.99 -17.32
N ASP A 102 -9.09 33.73 -18.48
CA ASP A 102 -8.00 32.76 -18.58
C ASP A 102 -6.95 33.10 -17.51
N ALA A 103 -6.46 32.11 -16.80
CA ALA A 103 -5.47 32.30 -15.74
C ALA A 103 -4.33 33.19 -16.26
N PRO A 104 -3.89 34.21 -15.49
CA PRO A 104 -2.87 35.13 -15.97
C PRO A 104 -1.62 34.37 -16.36
N ALA A 105 -1.25 34.44 -17.63
CA ALA A 105 0.07 34.04 -18.09
C ALA A 105 1.08 34.84 -17.25
N ALA A 106 1.98 34.12 -16.59
CA ALA A 106 3.05 34.73 -15.81
C ALA A 106 3.74 35.81 -16.66
N ALA A 107 3.80 37.03 -16.14
CA ALA A 107 4.43 38.16 -16.78
C ALA A 107 5.84 37.83 -17.25
N ALA A 108 6.11 38.05 -18.53
CA ALA A 108 7.43 37.88 -19.12
C ALA A 108 8.40 38.90 -18.48
N PRO A 109 9.59 38.50 -18.04
CA PRO A 109 10.64 39.45 -17.70
C PRO A 109 11.20 40.10 -18.96
N ALA A 110 11.47 41.42 -18.85
CA ALA A 110 12.02 42.26 -19.90
C ALA A 110 13.29 41.69 -20.53
N ALA A 111 13.45 41.95 -21.82
CA ALA A 111 14.50 41.48 -22.68
C ALA A 111 15.91 41.80 -22.14
N ALA A 112 16.73 40.78 -22.03
CA ALA A 112 18.21 40.84 -22.00
C ALA A 112 18.76 40.07 -23.22
N PRO A 113 20.00 40.36 -23.69
CA PRO A 113 20.40 40.25 -25.09
C PRO A 113 20.57 38.80 -25.58
N ALA A 114 20.39 38.66 -26.89
CA ALA A 114 20.41 37.42 -27.65
C ALA A 114 21.65 36.55 -27.38
N VAL A 115 21.41 35.38 -26.83
CA VAL A 115 22.31 34.23 -26.86
C VAL A 115 21.60 33.11 -27.60
N ALA A 116 22.35 32.40 -28.46
CA ALA A 116 22.00 31.41 -29.44
C ALA A 116 20.70 30.57 -29.16
N ALA A 117 19.96 30.32 -30.23
CA ALA A 117 18.69 29.56 -30.24
C ALA A 117 18.79 28.22 -29.51
N PRO A 118 17.87 27.95 -28.56
CA PRO A 118 17.71 26.61 -28.01
C PRO A 118 17.05 25.69 -29.04
N ALA A 119 17.48 24.43 -29.04
CA ALA A 119 16.92 23.36 -29.82
C ALA A 119 15.37 23.24 -29.62
N PRO A 120 14.61 22.69 -30.59
CA PRO A 120 13.16 22.72 -30.57
C PRO A 120 12.63 22.02 -29.32
N VAL A 121 11.77 22.72 -28.57
CA VAL A 121 11.03 22.17 -27.42
C VAL A 121 10.19 21.01 -27.95
N ALA A 122 10.53 19.79 -27.48
CA ALA A 122 9.79 18.57 -27.87
C ALA A 122 8.31 18.76 -27.51
N ALA A 123 7.42 18.49 -28.47
CA ALA A 123 5.98 18.60 -28.28
C ALA A 123 5.53 17.81 -27.04
N ALA A 124 4.62 18.38 -26.25
CA ALA A 124 4.06 17.72 -25.09
C ALA A 124 3.48 16.36 -25.47
N ARG A 125 3.95 15.28 -24.85
CA ARG A 125 3.53 13.90 -25.11
C ARG A 125 2.46 13.46 -24.10
N LYS A 126 1.55 12.60 -24.56
CA LYS A 126 0.56 11.93 -23.71
C LYS A 126 1.08 10.54 -23.34
N LEU A 127 1.12 10.23 -22.04
CA LEU A 127 1.54 8.91 -21.56
C LEU A 127 0.45 8.28 -20.71
N VAL A 128 0.49 6.96 -20.62
CA VAL A 128 -0.26 6.22 -19.59
C VAL A 128 0.70 5.41 -18.75
N GLY A 129 0.35 5.20 -17.49
CA GLY A 129 1.15 4.43 -16.55
C GLY A 129 0.33 3.39 -15.83
N ILE A 130 0.97 2.30 -15.41
CA ILE A 130 0.42 1.36 -14.45
C ILE A 130 1.41 1.23 -13.31
N THR A 131 0.90 1.31 -12.09
CA THR A 131 1.67 0.97 -10.90
C THR A 131 1.00 -0.18 -10.16
N ALA A 132 1.78 -1.20 -9.81
CA ALA A 132 1.27 -2.37 -9.11
C ALA A 132 2.32 -2.94 -8.14
N CYS A 133 1.92 -3.27 -6.92
CA CYS A 133 2.78 -4.02 -6.03
C CYS A 133 1.97 -5.06 -5.22
N PRO A 134 2.62 -6.10 -4.69
CA PRO A 134 1.93 -7.18 -3.98
C PRO A 134 1.16 -6.72 -2.74
N THR A 135 1.63 -5.68 -2.05
CA THR A 135 0.96 -5.06 -0.90
C THR A 135 -0.07 -4.00 -1.28
N GLY A 136 0.08 -3.41 -2.47
CA GLY A 136 -0.94 -2.60 -3.15
C GLY A 136 -1.37 -1.29 -2.49
N ILE A 137 -0.66 -0.75 -1.49
CA ILE A 137 -1.08 0.47 -0.81
C ILE A 137 -0.03 1.59 -0.97
N ALA A 138 1.06 1.57 -0.20
CA ALA A 138 1.96 2.72 -0.16
C ALA A 138 2.83 2.85 -1.43
N HIS A 139 3.56 1.80 -1.81
CA HIS A 139 4.48 1.85 -2.94
C HIS A 139 3.77 2.11 -4.28
N THR A 140 2.59 1.54 -4.48
CA THR A 140 1.78 1.73 -5.69
C THR A 140 1.38 3.19 -5.87
N PHE A 141 0.84 3.83 -4.82
CA PHE A 141 0.42 5.23 -4.90
C PHE A 141 1.61 6.21 -4.96
N MET A 142 2.71 5.91 -4.25
CA MET A 142 3.91 6.73 -4.30
C MET A 142 4.57 6.67 -5.68
N ALA A 143 4.64 5.48 -6.31
CA ALA A 143 5.15 5.34 -7.67
C ALA A 143 4.29 6.08 -8.69
N ALA A 144 2.95 6.04 -8.55
CA ALA A 144 2.04 6.82 -9.38
C ALA A 144 2.30 8.32 -9.26
N ALA A 145 2.35 8.85 -8.03
CA ALA A 145 2.66 10.26 -7.78
C ALA A 145 4.05 10.67 -8.28
N ALA A 146 5.05 9.77 -8.20
CA ALA A 146 6.40 10.03 -8.74
C ALA A 146 6.38 10.12 -10.27
N LEU A 147 5.64 9.24 -10.95
CA LEU A 147 5.47 9.29 -12.40
C LEU A 147 4.73 10.57 -12.85
N GLU A 148 3.67 10.96 -12.15
CA GLU A 148 2.93 12.20 -12.42
C GLU A 148 3.83 13.45 -12.26
N LYS A 149 4.57 13.54 -11.16
CA LYS A 149 5.56 14.60 -10.95
C LYS A 149 6.68 14.57 -11.98
N GLY A 150 7.17 13.39 -12.36
CA GLY A 150 8.21 13.19 -13.37
C GLY A 150 7.77 13.67 -14.74
N ALA A 151 6.55 13.31 -15.17
CA ALA A 151 5.97 13.74 -16.43
C ALA A 151 5.77 15.27 -16.47
N ALA A 152 5.22 15.85 -15.42
CA ALA A 152 5.04 17.31 -15.31
C ALA A 152 6.36 18.07 -15.42
N LYS A 153 7.46 17.56 -14.82
CA LYS A 153 8.80 18.15 -14.96
C LYS A 153 9.35 18.12 -16.39
N LEU A 154 8.95 17.11 -17.17
CA LEU A 154 9.35 16.96 -18.57
C LEU A 154 8.39 17.68 -19.54
N GLY A 155 7.35 18.34 -19.05
CA GLY A 155 6.32 18.98 -19.87
C GLY A 155 5.37 17.98 -20.56
N HIS A 156 5.23 16.77 -20.02
CA HIS A 156 4.37 15.72 -20.54
C HIS A 156 3.14 15.49 -19.66
N ALA A 157 2.06 14.96 -20.23
CA ALA A 157 0.88 14.53 -19.48
C ALA A 157 0.93 13.01 -19.30
N ILE A 158 0.70 12.53 -18.08
CA ILE A 158 0.57 11.10 -17.78
C ILE A 158 -0.68 10.83 -16.95
N ARG A 159 -1.41 9.76 -17.28
CA ARG A 159 -2.47 9.20 -16.44
C ARG A 159 -2.05 7.84 -15.92
N VAL A 160 -2.14 7.65 -14.61
CA VAL A 160 -1.64 6.43 -13.97
C VAL A 160 -2.78 5.62 -13.34
N GLU A 161 -2.92 4.38 -13.79
CA GLU A 161 -3.76 3.36 -13.15
C GLU A 161 -2.97 2.72 -12.02
N THR A 162 -3.57 2.66 -10.83
CA THR A 162 -2.96 1.99 -9.68
C THR A 162 -3.65 0.66 -9.42
N GLN A 163 -2.90 -0.44 -9.45
CA GLN A 163 -3.39 -1.78 -9.14
C GLN A 163 -2.86 -2.22 -7.78
N GLY A 164 -3.71 -2.23 -6.79
CA GLY A 164 -3.37 -2.57 -5.41
C GLY A 164 -4.28 -3.63 -4.80
N SER A 165 -4.06 -3.93 -3.53
CA SER A 165 -4.89 -4.87 -2.75
C SER A 165 -6.37 -4.45 -2.65
N VAL A 166 -6.68 -3.17 -2.88
CA VAL A 166 -8.04 -2.59 -2.88
C VAL A 166 -8.67 -2.63 -4.29
N GLY A 167 -8.02 -3.29 -5.27
CA GLY A 167 -8.42 -3.29 -6.67
C GLY A 167 -7.77 -2.18 -7.51
N ALA A 168 -8.15 -2.10 -8.79
CA ALA A 168 -7.65 -1.08 -9.70
C ALA A 168 -8.38 0.25 -9.47
N LYS A 169 -7.62 1.34 -9.32
CA LYS A 169 -8.14 2.71 -9.31
C LYS A 169 -7.64 3.47 -10.54
N ASN A 170 -8.44 4.44 -11.00
CA ASN A 170 -8.15 5.23 -12.19
C ASN A 170 -7.90 4.34 -13.42
N THR A 171 -8.72 3.31 -13.61
CA THR A 171 -8.61 2.38 -14.74
C THR A 171 -8.53 3.14 -16.05
N LEU A 172 -7.53 2.80 -16.86
CA LEU A 172 -7.30 3.41 -18.16
C LEU A 172 -8.36 2.94 -19.16
N THR A 173 -8.95 3.89 -19.89
CA THR A 173 -9.90 3.59 -20.96
C THR A 173 -9.18 3.21 -22.25
N ALA A 174 -9.91 2.57 -23.17
CA ALA A 174 -9.34 2.21 -24.48
C ALA A 174 -8.92 3.45 -25.28
N GLU A 175 -9.67 4.55 -25.16
CA GLU A 175 -9.35 5.84 -25.81
C GLU A 175 -8.05 6.43 -25.23
N GLU A 176 -7.87 6.44 -23.90
CA GLU A 176 -6.66 6.95 -23.26
C GLU A 176 -5.42 6.12 -23.66
N ILE A 177 -5.58 4.81 -23.77
CA ILE A 177 -4.51 3.93 -24.25
C ILE A 177 -4.23 4.21 -25.73
N ALA A 178 -5.27 4.40 -26.56
CA ALA A 178 -5.11 4.68 -28.00
C ALA A 178 -4.40 6.02 -28.26
N GLU A 179 -4.68 7.05 -27.45
CA GLU A 179 -4.06 8.37 -27.57
C GLU A 179 -2.65 8.45 -26.96
N ALA A 180 -2.25 7.48 -26.17
CA ALA A 180 -0.95 7.51 -25.50
C ALA A 180 0.21 7.28 -26.49
N ASP A 181 1.26 8.08 -26.38
CA ASP A 181 2.53 7.95 -27.11
C ASP A 181 3.38 6.79 -26.55
N ALA A 182 3.32 6.56 -25.24
CA ALA A 182 4.05 5.49 -24.56
C ALA A 182 3.38 5.07 -23.24
N VAL A 183 3.75 3.88 -22.77
CA VAL A 183 3.25 3.24 -21.54
C VAL A 183 4.40 3.00 -20.58
N VAL A 184 4.24 3.41 -19.31
CA VAL A 184 5.18 3.11 -18.24
C VAL A 184 4.54 2.13 -17.26
N ILE A 185 5.07 0.94 -17.13
CA ILE A 185 4.63 -0.08 -16.18
C ILE A 185 5.65 -0.12 -15.04
N ALA A 186 5.29 0.43 -13.89
CA ALA A 186 6.09 0.38 -12.66
C ALA A 186 5.45 -0.65 -11.71
N ALA A 187 5.80 -1.92 -11.88
CA ALA A 187 5.11 -3.01 -11.22
C ALA A 187 6.05 -4.08 -10.67
N ASP A 188 5.79 -4.52 -9.44
CA ASP A 188 6.46 -5.65 -8.78
C ASP A 188 5.62 -6.94 -8.85
N THR A 189 4.43 -6.87 -9.49
CA THR A 189 3.52 -8.00 -9.78
C THR A 189 3.26 -8.09 -11.28
N GLY A 190 2.69 -9.22 -11.72
CA GLY A 190 2.28 -9.39 -13.10
C GLY A 190 1.15 -8.42 -13.48
N VAL A 191 1.35 -7.66 -14.55
CA VAL A 191 0.35 -6.75 -15.15
C VAL A 191 -0.03 -7.29 -16.51
N ASP A 192 -1.31 -7.31 -16.84
CA ASP A 192 -1.78 -7.64 -18.18
C ASP A 192 -1.39 -6.54 -19.17
N THR A 193 -0.50 -6.89 -20.10
CA THR A 193 0.02 -5.98 -21.11
C THR A 193 -0.67 -6.12 -22.46
N ALA A 194 -1.57 -7.10 -22.64
CA ALA A 194 -2.23 -7.37 -23.92
C ALA A 194 -2.99 -6.15 -24.45
N ARG A 195 -3.58 -5.34 -23.56
CA ARG A 195 -4.31 -4.11 -23.92
C ARG A 195 -3.42 -2.97 -24.45
N PHE A 196 -2.09 -3.10 -24.38
CA PHE A 196 -1.13 -2.11 -24.88
C PHE A 196 -0.41 -2.55 -26.15
N ALA A 197 -0.95 -3.53 -26.87
CA ALA A 197 -0.38 -3.99 -28.13
C ALA A 197 -0.16 -2.82 -29.12
N GLY A 198 1.01 -2.75 -29.74
CA GLY A 198 1.40 -1.67 -30.64
C GLY A 198 1.91 -0.39 -29.97
N LYS A 199 1.90 -0.29 -28.63
CA LYS A 199 2.43 0.85 -27.89
C LYS A 199 3.89 0.66 -27.50
N ARG A 200 4.61 1.77 -27.28
CA ARG A 200 5.95 1.79 -26.70
C ARG A 200 5.82 1.52 -25.21
N ILE A 201 6.45 0.47 -24.71
CA ILE A 201 6.31 0.05 -23.32
C ILE A 201 7.66 -0.03 -22.64
N VAL A 202 7.76 0.53 -21.43
CA VAL A 202 8.85 0.27 -20.49
C VAL A 202 8.29 -0.34 -19.23
N THR A 203 8.87 -1.47 -18.80
CA THR A 203 8.54 -2.13 -17.53
C THR A 203 9.70 -1.98 -16.55
N ALA A 204 9.38 -1.58 -15.32
CA ALA A 204 10.31 -1.41 -14.20
C ALA A 204 9.62 -1.78 -12.88
N GLY A 205 10.36 -1.84 -11.78
CA GLY A 205 9.79 -2.00 -10.45
C GLY A 205 9.21 -0.68 -9.91
N THR A 206 8.33 -0.76 -8.89
CA THR A 206 7.81 0.44 -8.21
C THR A 206 8.94 1.27 -7.59
N GLY A 207 9.97 0.61 -7.07
CA GLY A 207 11.17 1.26 -6.52
C GLY A 207 11.97 2.06 -7.54
N ASP A 208 12.00 1.65 -8.81
CA ASP A 208 12.69 2.38 -9.88
C ASP A 208 11.95 3.67 -10.24
N ALA A 209 10.60 3.62 -10.27
CA ALA A 209 9.77 4.81 -10.48
C ALA A 209 9.94 5.85 -9.35
N LEU A 210 10.15 5.39 -8.12
CA LEU A 210 10.42 6.27 -6.98
C LEU A 210 11.79 6.94 -7.07
N LYS A 211 12.79 6.25 -7.64
CA LYS A 211 14.17 6.75 -7.75
C LYS A 211 14.36 7.69 -8.93
N ASP A 212 13.82 7.32 -10.10
CA ASP A 212 14.05 8.04 -11.36
C ASP A 212 12.85 7.95 -12.31
N ALA A 213 11.74 8.59 -11.95
CA ALA A 213 10.56 8.68 -12.80
C ALA A 213 10.82 9.40 -14.15
N PRO A 214 11.58 10.53 -14.20
CA PRO A 214 11.91 11.17 -15.47
C PRO A 214 12.69 10.27 -16.42
N GLY A 215 13.69 9.54 -15.92
CA GLY A 215 14.47 8.60 -16.72
C GLY A 215 13.65 7.44 -17.25
N LEU A 216 12.67 6.92 -16.46
CA LEU A 216 11.71 5.91 -16.91
C LEU A 216 10.82 6.42 -18.05
N ILE A 217 10.31 7.64 -17.92
CA ILE A 217 9.46 8.26 -18.95
C ILE A 217 10.24 8.46 -20.25
N ASN A 218 11.47 8.97 -20.18
CA ASN A 218 12.33 9.13 -21.37
C ASN A 218 12.63 7.79 -22.03
N ARG A 219 12.90 6.74 -21.26
CA ARG A 219 13.08 5.38 -21.81
C ARG A 219 11.81 4.85 -22.46
N ALA A 220 10.63 5.13 -21.93
CA ALA A 220 9.37 4.72 -22.51
C ALA A 220 9.11 5.42 -23.87
N LEU A 221 9.42 6.71 -23.96
CA LEU A 221 9.32 7.47 -25.20
C LEU A 221 10.33 7.04 -26.27
N ALA A 222 11.50 6.54 -25.86
CA ALA A 222 12.55 6.04 -26.75
C ALA A 222 12.39 4.54 -27.11
N ALA A 223 11.49 3.80 -26.45
CA ALA A 223 11.27 2.38 -26.69
C ALA A 223 10.68 2.13 -28.08
N GLU A 224 10.93 0.96 -28.66
CA GLU A 224 10.25 0.52 -29.87
C GLU A 224 8.82 0.07 -29.58
N PRO A 225 7.85 0.28 -30.50
CA PRO A 225 6.50 -0.22 -30.32
C PRO A 225 6.48 -1.75 -30.19
N MET A 226 5.74 -2.27 -29.23
CA MET A 226 5.59 -3.71 -29.04
C MET A 226 4.81 -4.33 -30.21
N ALA A 227 5.41 -5.30 -30.91
CA ALA A 227 4.76 -6.00 -32.01
C ALA A 227 3.47 -6.70 -31.54
N ALA A 228 2.40 -6.65 -32.34
CA ALA A 228 1.10 -7.25 -32.00
C ALA A 228 1.17 -8.76 -31.69
N ALA A 229 2.13 -9.49 -32.27
CA ALA A 229 2.38 -10.90 -31.97
C ALA A 229 2.99 -11.17 -30.58
N ALA A 230 3.60 -10.15 -29.93
CA ALA A 230 4.16 -10.29 -28.58
C ALA A 230 3.12 -10.08 -27.45
N ALA A 231 1.90 -9.66 -27.81
CA ALA A 231 0.83 -9.38 -26.83
C ALA A 231 0.24 -10.64 -26.18
N THR A 232 0.51 -11.83 -26.71
CA THR A 232 0.06 -13.12 -26.14
C THR A 232 1.12 -13.83 -25.30
N GLY A 233 2.34 -13.29 -25.22
CA GLY A 233 3.42 -13.79 -24.40
C GLY A 233 3.65 -12.91 -23.17
N THR A 234 3.83 -13.52 -22.02
CA THR A 234 4.34 -12.85 -20.82
C THR A 234 5.57 -12.02 -21.21
N PRO A 235 5.65 -10.70 -20.93
CA PRO A 235 6.79 -9.90 -21.34
C PRO A 235 8.07 -10.50 -20.76
N ALA A 236 9.08 -10.70 -21.60
CA ALA A 236 10.42 -10.99 -21.12
C ALA A 236 10.83 -9.84 -20.19
N PRO A 237 11.24 -10.10 -18.94
CA PRO A 237 11.59 -9.06 -18.03
C PRO A 237 12.81 -8.30 -18.55
N GLY A 238 12.65 -7.01 -18.82
CA GLY A 238 13.78 -6.10 -18.97
C GLY A 238 14.70 -6.29 -17.76
N LYS A 239 16.01 -6.25 -17.95
CA LYS A 239 17.04 -6.40 -16.91
C LYS A 239 16.96 -5.28 -15.85
N ALA A 240 15.86 -5.21 -15.10
CA ALA A 240 15.86 -4.67 -13.76
C ALA A 240 16.55 -5.71 -12.88
N THR A 241 17.33 -5.30 -11.90
CA THR A 241 17.92 -6.14 -10.85
C THR A 241 16.82 -6.91 -10.14
N GLN A 242 16.35 -8.00 -10.77
CA GLN A 242 15.34 -8.88 -10.19
C GLN A 242 16.02 -9.65 -9.07
N ALA A 243 15.44 -9.56 -7.89
CA ALA A 243 15.73 -10.53 -6.84
C ALA A 243 15.70 -11.96 -7.45
N PRO A 244 16.60 -12.86 -7.04
CA PRO A 244 16.66 -14.23 -7.57
C PRO A 244 15.25 -14.83 -7.63
N GLY A 245 14.91 -15.55 -8.69
CA GLY A 245 13.54 -16.03 -8.95
C GLY A 245 12.87 -16.74 -7.77
N VAL A 246 13.64 -17.53 -6.99
CA VAL A 246 13.19 -18.19 -5.75
C VAL A 246 12.64 -17.19 -4.74
N TYR A 247 13.36 -16.10 -4.50
CA TYR A 247 12.95 -15.07 -3.55
C TYR A 247 11.65 -14.35 -3.98
N LYS A 248 11.52 -14.01 -5.28
CA LYS A 248 10.30 -13.43 -5.83
C LYS A 248 9.07 -14.32 -5.58
N HIS A 249 9.21 -15.62 -5.85
CA HIS A 249 8.12 -16.59 -5.68
C HIS A 249 7.70 -16.71 -4.21
N LEU A 250 8.68 -16.80 -3.30
CA LEU A 250 8.41 -16.82 -1.87
C LEU A 250 7.65 -15.56 -1.41
N MET A 251 8.12 -14.38 -1.82
CA MET A 251 7.49 -13.11 -1.45
C MET A 251 6.08 -12.96 -2.02
N THR A 252 5.80 -13.51 -3.18
CA THR A 252 4.43 -13.57 -3.70
C THR A 252 3.53 -14.37 -2.75
N GLY A 253 3.93 -15.59 -2.36
CA GLY A 253 3.17 -16.40 -1.41
C GLY A 253 2.92 -15.68 -0.09
N VAL A 254 3.97 -15.09 0.50
CA VAL A 254 3.86 -14.33 1.75
C VAL A 254 2.89 -13.15 1.61
N SER A 255 2.95 -12.39 0.51
CA SER A 255 2.11 -11.21 0.31
C SER A 255 0.62 -11.55 0.24
N TYR A 256 0.26 -12.65 -0.42
CA TYR A 256 -1.13 -13.12 -0.46
C TYR A 256 -1.61 -13.73 0.86
N MET A 257 -0.70 -14.28 1.65
CA MET A 257 -0.99 -14.83 2.98
C MET A 257 -1.29 -13.73 4.01
N ILE A 258 -0.60 -12.59 3.96
CA ILE A 258 -0.68 -11.53 4.99
C ILE A 258 -2.11 -11.05 5.28
N PRO A 259 -2.97 -10.68 4.29
CA PRO A 259 -4.33 -10.22 4.58
C PRO A 259 -5.16 -11.27 5.33
N LEU A 260 -4.98 -12.55 4.99
CA LEU A 260 -5.67 -13.66 5.64
C LEU A 260 -5.24 -13.79 7.11
N VAL A 261 -3.92 -13.74 7.35
CA VAL A 261 -3.35 -13.79 8.71
C VAL A 261 -3.79 -12.58 9.54
N THR A 262 -3.82 -11.40 8.95
CA THR A 262 -4.27 -10.16 9.61
C THR A 262 -5.73 -10.29 10.04
N ALA A 263 -6.62 -10.64 9.12
CA ALA A 263 -8.05 -10.80 9.42
C ALA A 263 -8.29 -11.90 10.46
N GLY A 264 -7.62 -13.06 10.29
CA GLY A 264 -7.71 -14.17 11.23
C GLY A 264 -7.20 -13.82 12.61
N GLY A 265 -6.04 -13.15 12.68
CA GLY A 265 -5.43 -12.71 13.93
C GLY A 265 -6.28 -11.71 14.70
N LEU A 266 -6.93 -10.76 14.01
CA LEU A 266 -7.85 -9.82 14.63
C LEU A 266 -9.12 -10.53 15.16
N CYS A 267 -9.66 -11.50 14.43
CA CYS A 267 -10.79 -12.31 14.93
C CYS A 267 -10.41 -13.10 16.20
N ILE A 268 -9.22 -13.70 16.25
CA ILE A 268 -8.71 -14.38 17.45
C ILE A 268 -8.56 -13.39 18.61
N ALA A 269 -7.96 -12.23 18.35
CA ALA A 269 -7.80 -11.19 19.34
C ALA A 269 -9.14 -10.73 19.91
N LEU A 270 -10.14 -10.49 19.06
CA LEU A 270 -11.49 -10.15 19.48
C LEU A 270 -12.17 -11.29 20.28
N SER A 271 -11.91 -12.55 19.93
CA SER A 271 -12.39 -13.69 20.74
C SER A 271 -11.86 -13.64 22.17
N PHE A 272 -10.57 -13.34 22.36
CA PHE A 272 -9.96 -13.22 23.66
C PHE A 272 -10.51 -12.04 24.50
N ALA A 273 -11.06 -11.01 23.87
CA ALA A 273 -11.68 -9.90 24.58
C ALA A 273 -12.86 -10.33 25.47
N PHE A 274 -13.51 -11.45 25.16
CA PHE A 274 -14.56 -12.07 25.98
C PHE A 274 -14.02 -12.98 27.07
N GLY A 275 -12.71 -13.16 27.15
CA GLY A 275 -11.99 -14.05 28.05
C GLY A 275 -11.29 -15.19 27.30
N ILE A 276 -10.09 -15.57 27.80
CA ILE A 276 -9.25 -16.55 27.08
C ILE A 276 -9.92 -17.92 26.91
N ASN A 277 -10.84 -18.29 27.80
CA ASN A 277 -11.58 -19.55 27.77
C ASN A 277 -12.98 -19.41 27.18
N ALA A 278 -13.44 -18.20 26.87
CA ALA A 278 -14.78 -17.95 26.36
C ALA A 278 -15.06 -18.64 24.99
N ALA A 279 -14.01 -18.86 24.22
CA ALA A 279 -14.09 -19.62 22.96
C ALA A 279 -14.44 -21.11 23.13
N ASN A 280 -14.35 -21.66 24.36
CA ASN A 280 -14.70 -23.04 24.66
C ASN A 280 -16.22 -23.25 24.88
N GLU A 281 -16.99 -22.16 25.00
CA GLU A 281 -18.46 -22.20 25.15
C GLU A 281 -19.11 -22.30 23.77
N PRO A 282 -19.70 -23.45 23.39
CA PRO A 282 -20.36 -23.62 22.10
C PRO A 282 -21.49 -22.61 21.88
N GLY A 283 -21.57 -22.03 20.68
CA GLY A 283 -22.60 -21.04 20.33
C GLY A 283 -22.33 -19.62 20.82
N SER A 284 -21.25 -19.38 21.58
CA SER A 284 -20.84 -18.02 21.96
C SER A 284 -20.23 -17.23 20.78
N LEU A 285 -20.30 -15.90 20.85
CA LEU A 285 -19.62 -15.04 19.87
C LEU A 285 -18.11 -15.26 19.91
N ALA A 286 -17.51 -15.50 21.08
CA ALA A 286 -16.11 -15.82 21.23
C ALA A 286 -15.73 -17.10 20.48
N ALA A 287 -16.54 -18.16 20.59
CA ALA A 287 -16.35 -19.40 19.84
C ALA A 287 -16.46 -19.19 18.33
N ALA A 288 -17.43 -18.40 17.87
CA ALA A 288 -17.58 -18.06 16.45
C ALA A 288 -16.37 -17.27 15.92
N LEU A 289 -15.89 -16.25 16.64
CA LEU A 289 -14.71 -15.49 16.29
C LEU A 289 -13.44 -16.35 16.26
N MET A 290 -13.27 -17.26 17.23
CA MET A 290 -12.16 -18.22 17.25
C MET A 290 -12.26 -19.21 16.08
N GLN A 291 -13.45 -19.62 15.70
CA GLN A 291 -13.65 -20.49 14.52
C GLN A 291 -13.28 -19.78 13.24
N ILE A 292 -13.70 -18.52 13.04
CA ILE A 292 -13.36 -17.71 11.86
C ILE A 292 -11.84 -17.48 11.82
N GLY A 293 -11.27 -17.01 12.92
CA GLY A 293 -9.86 -16.63 12.97
C GLY A 293 -8.91 -17.83 13.00
N GLY A 294 -9.04 -18.68 13.99
CA GLY A 294 -8.10 -19.77 14.25
C GLY A 294 -8.32 -20.99 13.34
N LYS A 295 -9.54 -21.54 13.39
CA LYS A 295 -9.84 -22.79 12.68
C LYS A 295 -10.05 -22.63 11.19
N SER A 296 -10.37 -21.42 10.71
CA SER A 296 -10.57 -21.14 9.28
C SER A 296 -9.42 -20.33 8.69
N ALA A 297 -9.27 -19.07 9.05
CA ALA A 297 -8.28 -18.18 8.43
C ALA A 297 -6.84 -18.63 8.66
N LEU A 298 -6.41 -18.90 9.91
CA LEU A 298 -5.05 -19.37 10.18
C LEU A 298 -4.80 -20.78 9.65
N ALA A 299 -5.79 -21.67 9.64
CA ALA A 299 -5.65 -22.99 9.05
C ALA A 299 -5.35 -22.94 7.54
N LEU A 300 -5.86 -21.91 6.84
CA LEU A 300 -5.59 -21.68 5.42
C LEU A 300 -4.25 -20.95 5.16
N MET A 301 -3.56 -20.46 6.18
CA MET A 301 -2.31 -19.71 6.04
C MET A 301 -1.26 -20.46 5.19
N VAL A 302 -0.96 -21.70 5.56
CA VAL A 302 0.05 -22.54 4.87
C VAL A 302 -0.43 -22.97 3.48
N PRO A 303 -1.67 -23.41 3.27
CA PRO A 303 -2.23 -23.67 1.95
C PRO A 303 -2.16 -22.47 1.01
N VAL A 304 -2.52 -21.26 1.49
CA VAL A 304 -2.46 -20.02 0.70
C VAL A 304 -1.02 -19.66 0.35
N LEU A 305 -0.10 -19.72 1.32
CA LEU A 305 1.33 -19.51 1.06
C LEU A 305 1.83 -20.41 -0.08
N ALA A 306 1.61 -21.72 0.03
CA ALA A 306 2.05 -22.70 -0.94
C ALA A 306 1.40 -22.49 -2.32
N ALA A 307 0.09 -22.23 -2.36
CA ALA A 307 -0.64 -22.01 -3.59
C ALA A 307 -0.13 -20.78 -4.36
N PHE A 308 0.15 -19.69 -3.66
CA PHE A 308 0.61 -18.46 -4.32
C PHE A 308 2.13 -18.47 -4.63
N ILE A 309 2.94 -19.26 -3.96
CA ILE A 309 4.28 -19.60 -4.43
C ILE A 309 4.17 -20.35 -5.76
N ALA A 310 3.36 -21.40 -5.84
CA ALA A 310 3.15 -22.21 -7.02
C ALA A 310 2.54 -21.40 -8.18
N PHE A 311 1.58 -20.51 -7.89
CA PHE A 311 1.00 -19.54 -8.84
C PHE A 311 2.08 -18.63 -9.44
N SER A 312 2.97 -18.09 -8.63
CA SER A 312 4.07 -17.25 -9.10
C SER A 312 5.04 -17.96 -10.05
N ILE A 313 5.12 -19.31 -10.00
CA ILE A 313 6.00 -20.14 -10.83
C ILE A 313 5.29 -20.62 -12.10
N ALA A 314 4.04 -21.12 -11.97
CA ALA A 314 3.32 -21.83 -13.01
C ALA A 314 1.99 -21.19 -13.42
N ASP A 315 1.65 -20.03 -12.84
CA ASP A 315 0.36 -19.36 -13.03
C ASP A 315 -0.82 -20.21 -12.52
N ARG A 316 -2.01 -20.04 -13.05
CA ARG A 316 -3.27 -20.69 -12.62
C ARG A 316 -3.16 -22.19 -12.41
N PRO A 317 -2.52 -22.98 -13.30
CA PRO A 317 -2.36 -24.41 -13.08
C PRO A 317 -1.60 -24.81 -11.81
N GLY A 318 -0.76 -23.92 -11.27
CA GLY A 318 -0.03 -24.13 -10.02
C GLY A 318 -0.88 -24.02 -8.75
N LEU A 319 -2.04 -23.35 -8.80
CA LEU A 319 -2.84 -23.08 -7.61
C LEU A 319 -3.34 -24.36 -6.93
N ALA A 320 -3.99 -25.25 -7.66
CA ALA A 320 -4.56 -26.47 -7.09
C ALA A 320 -3.50 -27.37 -6.41
N PRO A 321 -2.40 -27.73 -7.08
CA PRO A 321 -1.35 -28.53 -6.43
C PRO A 321 -0.68 -27.79 -5.27
N GLY A 322 -0.58 -26.46 -5.33
CA GLY A 322 -0.06 -25.63 -4.23
C GLY A 322 -0.97 -25.68 -3.00
N PHE A 323 -2.29 -25.53 -3.16
CA PHE A 323 -3.27 -25.66 -2.07
C PHE A 323 -3.23 -27.05 -1.46
N VAL A 324 -3.23 -28.09 -2.28
CA VAL A 324 -3.17 -29.50 -1.81
C VAL A 324 -1.87 -29.76 -1.05
N GLY A 325 -0.72 -29.34 -1.62
CA GLY A 325 0.58 -29.53 -0.98
C GLY A 325 0.70 -28.78 0.35
N GLY A 326 0.18 -27.55 0.42
CA GLY A 326 0.16 -26.76 1.65
C GLY A 326 -0.77 -27.35 2.73
N ALA A 327 -1.92 -27.88 2.35
CA ALA A 327 -2.83 -28.56 3.27
C ALA A 327 -2.18 -29.84 3.84
N LEU A 328 -1.50 -30.61 2.99
CA LEU A 328 -0.74 -31.80 3.41
C LEU A 328 0.43 -31.44 4.33
N ALA A 329 1.13 -30.32 4.06
CA ALA A 329 2.20 -29.84 4.95
C ALA A 329 1.70 -29.60 6.38
N ASN A 330 0.49 -29.04 6.55
CA ASN A 330 -0.15 -28.93 7.86
C ASN A 330 -0.48 -30.31 8.44
N GLY A 331 -1.05 -31.21 7.64
CA GLY A 331 -1.48 -32.54 8.10
C GLY A 331 -0.32 -33.43 8.56
N VAL A 332 0.87 -33.29 7.96
CA VAL A 332 2.08 -34.07 8.36
C VAL A 332 2.92 -33.34 9.42
N GLY A 333 2.45 -32.21 9.95
CA GLY A 333 3.19 -31.45 10.98
C GLY A 333 4.40 -30.66 10.44
N ALA A 334 4.58 -30.57 9.13
CA ALA A 334 5.67 -29.80 8.51
C ALA A 334 5.41 -28.27 8.49
N GLY A 335 4.18 -27.85 8.78
CA GLY A 335 3.78 -26.46 9.01
C GLY A 335 4.23 -25.50 7.92
N PHE A 336 4.65 -24.32 8.35
CA PHE A 336 5.08 -23.22 7.46
C PHE A 336 6.26 -23.62 6.54
N LEU A 337 7.28 -24.33 7.08
CA LEU A 337 8.42 -24.78 6.29
C LEU A 337 7.98 -25.77 5.20
N GLY A 338 7.09 -26.70 5.56
CA GLY A 338 6.48 -27.64 4.63
C GLY A 338 5.67 -26.93 3.53
N GLY A 339 4.96 -25.87 3.89
CA GLY A 339 4.21 -25.05 2.94
C GLY A 339 5.10 -24.37 1.90
N ILE A 340 6.24 -23.84 2.30
CA ILE A 340 7.22 -23.26 1.37
C ILE A 340 7.70 -24.33 0.39
N VAL A 341 8.16 -25.47 0.89
CA VAL A 341 8.69 -26.57 0.06
C VAL A 341 7.60 -27.10 -0.87
N ALA A 342 6.39 -27.34 -0.36
CA ALA A 342 5.24 -27.78 -1.15
C ALA A 342 4.88 -26.80 -2.26
N GLY A 343 4.93 -25.49 -1.97
CA GLY A 343 4.63 -24.44 -2.96
C GLY A 343 5.64 -24.43 -4.10
N PHE A 344 6.93 -24.49 -3.81
CA PHE A 344 7.96 -24.59 -4.84
C PHE A 344 7.84 -25.88 -5.64
N LEU A 345 7.67 -27.03 -4.96
CA LEU A 345 7.49 -28.32 -5.60
C LEU A 345 6.30 -28.32 -6.55
N ALA A 346 5.13 -27.91 -6.06
CA ALA A 346 3.90 -27.82 -6.84
C ALA A 346 4.07 -26.91 -8.06
N GLY A 347 4.68 -25.73 -7.87
CA GLY A 347 4.91 -24.78 -8.93
C GLY A 347 5.85 -25.30 -10.02
N TYR A 348 6.99 -25.87 -9.64
CA TYR A 348 7.93 -26.41 -10.62
C TYR A 348 7.41 -27.67 -11.32
N VAL A 349 6.70 -28.56 -10.63
CA VAL A 349 6.05 -29.73 -11.24
C VAL A 349 4.97 -29.28 -12.23
N ALA A 350 4.10 -28.33 -11.84
CA ALA A 350 3.07 -27.80 -12.73
C ALA A 350 3.67 -27.13 -13.97
N ARG A 351 4.74 -26.33 -13.78
CA ARG A 351 5.48 -25.70 -14.87
C ARG A 351 6.11 -26.74 -15.81
N PHE A 352 6.77 -27.75 -15.25
CA PHE A 352 7.35 -28.83 -16.03
C PHE A 352 6.32 -29.56 -16.89
N LEU A 353 5.17 -29.92 -16.30
CA LEU A 353 4.07 -30.56 -17.03
C LEU A 353 3.50 -29.64 -18.11
N ARG A 354 3.33 -28.34 -17.84
CA ARG A 354 2.87 -27.38 -18.82
C ARG A 354 3.80 -27.30 -20.02
N ASP A 355 5.10 -27.20 -19.76
CA ASP A 355 6.11 -26.88 -20.78
C ASP A 355 6.60 -28.13 -21.54
N ARG A 356 6.50 -29.34 -20.94
CA ARG A 356 7.08 -30.58 -21.50
C ARG A 356 6.06 -31.65 -21.89
N LEU A 357 4.83 -31.58 -21.41
CA LEU A 357 3.83 -32.59 -21.74
C LEU A 357 3.24 -32.29 -23.12
N PRO A 358 3.54 -33.13 -24.16
CA PRO A 358 2.90 -32.98 -25.47
C PRO A 358 1.42 -33.33 -25.34
N PHE A 359 0.55 -32.50 -25.93
CA PHE A 359 -0.89 -32.71 -25.91
C PHE A 359 -1.47 -32.43 -27.30
N PRO A 360 -2.45 -33.20 -27.79
CA PRO A 360 -3.11 -32.93 -29.06
C PRO A 360 -3.86 -31.60 -29.02
N ASP A 361 -3.79 -30.80 -30.09
CA ASP A 361 -4.42 -29.48 -30.19
C ASP A 361 -5.92 -29.49 -29.84
N SER A 362 -6.62 -30.59 -30.25
CA SER A 362 -8.05 -30.78 -29.96
C SER A 362 -8.39 -30.92 -28.46
N LEU A 363 -7.40 -31.28 -27.61
CA LEU A 363 -7.58 -31.52 -26.18
C LEU A 363 -6.77 -30.54 -25.32
N GLU A 364 -6.10 -29.56 -25.93
CA GLU A 364 -5.20 -28.64 -25.22
C GLU A 364 -5.90 -27.86 -24.12
N GLY A 365 -7.20 -27.56 -24.27
CA GLY A 365 -8.03 -26.94 -23.25
C GLY A 365 -8.20 -27.78 -21.96
N LEU A 366 -8.03 -29.11 -22.02
CA LEU A 366 -8.08 -29.97 -20.83
C LEU A 366 -6.77 -29.96 -20.03
N LYS A 367 -5.66 -29.60 -20.65
CA LYS A 367 -4.33 -29.60 -20.04
C LYS A 367 -4.26 -28.72 -18.78
N PRO A 368 -4.65 -27.44 -18.78
CA PRO A 368 -4.58 -26.56 -17.62
C PRO A 368 -5.67 -26.84 -16.57
N VAL A 369 -6.82 -27.41 -16.96
CA VAL A 369 -7.98 -27.58 -16.07
C VAL A 369 -8.00 -28.95 -15.38
N LEU A 370 -7.57 -29.99 -16.08
CA LEU A 370 -7.63 -31.37 -15.57
C LEU A 370 -6.25 -32.00 -15.39
N VAL A 371 -5.44 -32.02 -16.46
CA VAL A 371 -4.23 -32.86 -16.49
C VAL A 371 -3.13 -32.34 -15.59
N ILE A 372 -2.81 -31.05 -15.69
CA ILE A 372 -1.76 -30.42 -14.86
C ILE A 372 -2.18 -30.40 -13.39
N PRO A 373 -3.38 -29.92 -13.00
CA PRO A 373 -3.80 -29.95 -11.60
C PRO A 373 -3.79 -31.35 -11.00
N LEU A 374 -4.28 -32.37 -11.72
CA LEU A 374 -4.33 -33.74 -11.24
C LEU A 374 -2.92 -34.32 -11.03
N LEU A 375 -2.09 -34.30 -12.06
CA LEU A 375 -0.75 -34.91 -12.01
C LEU A 375 0.17 -34.14 -11.06
N ALA A 376 0.14 -32.81 -11.08
CA ALA A 376 0.96 -32.01 -10.17
C ALA A 376 0.52 -32.16 -8.72
N SER A 377 -0.79 -32.26 -8.43
CA SER A 377 -1.27 -32.55 -7.06
C SER A 377 -0.87 -33.94 -6.61
N LEU A 378 -0.98 -34.94 -7.50
CA LEU A 378 -0.58 -36.32 -7.17
C LEU A 378 0.92 -36.40 -6.84
N VAL A 379 1.77 -35.86 -7.71
CA VAL A 379 3.23 -35.87 -7.50
C VAL A 379 3.60 -35.11 -6.23
N THR A 380 3.09 -33.88 -6.08
CA THR A 380 3.35 -33.04 -4.90
C THR A 380 2.84 -33.72 -3.63
N GLY A 381 1.64 -34.27 -3.65
CA GLY A 381 1.02 -34.93 -2.51
C GLY A 381 1.80 -36.16 -2.07
N LEU A 382 2.14 -37.06 -3.00
CA LEU A 382 2.90 -38.26 -2.68
C LEU A 382 4.30 -37.95 -2.13
N LEU A 383 4.98 -36.95 -2.74
CA LEU A 383 6.29 -36.53 -2.24
C LEU A 383 6.19 -35.88 -0.85
N MET A 384 5.16 -35.12 -0.58
CA MET A 384 4.94 -34.52 0.75
C MET A 384 4.62 -35.60 1.80
N ILE A 385 3.81 -36.58 1.46
CA ILE A 385 3.42 -37.64 2.43
C ILE A 385 4.57 -38.62 2.72
N TYR A 386 5.24 -39.11 1.70
CA TYR A 386 6.18 -40.24 1.85
C TYR A 386 7.64 -39.83 1.94
N VAL A 387 8.03 -38.66 1.44
CA VAL A 387 9.45 -38.29 1.29
C VAL A 387 9.81 -37.03 2.08
N LEU A 388 9.11 -35.92 1.85
CA LEU A 388 9.52 -34.60 2.31
C LEU A 388 8.89 -34.22 3.66
N GLY A 389 7.67 -34.65 3.93
CA GLY A 389 6.90 -34.17 5.09
C GLY A 389 7.58 -34.48 6.42
N THR A 390 7.97 -35.75 6.65
CA THR A 390 8.60 -36.17 7.90
C THR A 390 9.94 -35.46 8.18
N PRO A 391 10.90 -35.36 7.25
CA PRO A 391 12.14 -34.62 7.52
C PRO A 391 11.94 -33.14 7.74
N ILE A 392 10.97 -32.53 7.04
CA ILE A 392 10.66 -31.09 7.24
C ILE A 392 9.98 -30.86 8.59
N ALA A 393 9.07 -31.76 9.00
CA ALA A 393 8.44 -31.69 10.32
C ALA A 393 9.50 -31.85 11.44
N ALA A 394 10.46 -32.76 11.28
CA ALA A 394 11.58 -32.91 12.20
C ALA A 394 12.46 -31.65 12.26
N ALA A 395 12.74 -31.02 11.12
CA ALA A 395 13.47 -29.75 11.07
C ALA A 395 12.72 -28.62 11.77
N LEU A 396 11.40 -28.54 11.60
CA LEU A 396 10.56 -27.55 12.29
C LEU A 396 10.55 -27.81 13.80
N ALA A 397 10.42 -29.06 14.23
CA ALA A 397 10.48 -29.45 15.64
C ALA A 397 11.83 -29.11 16.26
N TRP A 398 12.93 -29.41 15.56
CA TRP A 398 14.28 -29.02 15.98
C TRP A 398 14.42 -27.50 16.12
N LEU A 399 13.97 -26.74 15.14
CA LEU A 399 13.98 -25.26 15.21
C LEU A 399 13.18 -24.74 16.40
N THR A 400 12.01 -25.30 16.65
CA THR A 400 11.15 -24.92 17.79
C THR A 400 11.86 -25.22 19.11
N GLN A 401 12.45 -26.40 19.28
CA GLN A 401 13.21 -26.77 20.47
C GLN A 401 14.44 -25.89 20.64
N PHE A 402 15.17 -25.60 19.57
CA PHE A 402 16.31 -24.70 19.58
C PHE A 402 15.92 -23.30 20.10
N LEU A 403 14.84 -22.72 19.57
CA LEU A 403 14.35 -21.41 20.00
C LEU A 403 13.88 -21.41 21.47
N GLN A 404 13.22 -22.48 21.92
CA GLN A 404 12.78 -22.62 23.29
C GLN A 404 13.94 -22.87 24.27
N SER A 405 15.02 -23.50 23.81
CA SER A 405 16.22 -23.74 24.60
C SER A 405 17.21 -22.59 24.62
N MET A 406 16.96 -21.52 23.86
CA MET A 406 17.88 -20.39 23.78
C MET A 406 18.01 -19.70 25.15
N GLY A 407 19.24 -19.55 25.61
CA GLY A 407 19.54 -18.68 26.76
C GLY A 407 19.20 -17.23 26.46
N THR A 408 18.99 -16.44 27.53
CA THR A 408 18.53 -15.04 27.42
C THR A 408 19.38 -14.20 26.46
N SER A 409 20.71 -14.35 26.48
CA SER A 409 21.60 -13.60 25.59
C SER A 409 21.34 -13.88 24.11
N ASN A 410 21.18 -15.16 23.74
CA ASN A 410 20.89 -15.56 22.36
C ASN A 410 19.48 -15.14 21.94
N ALA A 411 18.51 -15.21 22.85
CA ALA A 411 17.17 -14.72 22.62
C ALA A 411 17.16 -13.20 22.32
N VAL A 412 17.94 -12.41 23.08
CA VAL A 412 18.10 -10.98 22.84
C VAL A 412 18.72 -10.71 21.47
N LEU A 413 19.76 -11.46 21.07
CA LEU A 413 20.37 -11.34 19.75
C LEU A 413 19.37 -11.64 18.64
N LEU A 414 18.55 -12.67 18.80
CA LEU A 414 17.46 -12.97 17.84
C LEU A 414 16.45 -11.82 17.80
N GLY A 415 16.07 -11.27 18.95
CA GLY A 415 15.17 -10.13 19.03
C GLY A 415 15.72 -8.87 18.36
N LEU A 416 17.01 -8.57 18.56
CA LEU A 416 17.72 -7.49 17.87
C LEU A 416 17.71 -7.68 16.35
N LEU A 417 17.98 -8.89 15.88
CA LEU A 417 17.98 -9.23 14.46
C LEU A 417 16.59 -9.08 13.85
N LEU A 418 15.60 -9.77 14.41
CA LEU A 418 14.22 -9.73 13.92
C LEU A 418 13.67 -8.29 13.97
N GLY A 419 13.96 -7.57 15.05
CA GLY A 419 13.57 -6.18 15.21
C GLY A 419 14.20 -5.29 14.13
N GLY A 420 15.49 -5.42 13.89
CA GLY A 420 16.18 -4.68 12.83
C GLY A 420 15.59 -4.97 11.45
N MET A 421 15.32 -6.25 11.12
CA MET A 421 14.70 -6.66 9.86
C MET A 421 13.35 -5.98 9.62
N MET A 422 12.56 -5.72 10.68
CA MET A 422 11.25 -5.06 10.55
C MET A 422 11.34 -3.63 10.02
N ALA A 423 12.49 -2.97 10.17
CA ALA A 423 12.68 -1.56 9.81
C ALA A 423 13.57 -1.32 8.58
N VAL A 424 14.20 -2.35 8.00
CA VAL A 424 15.09 -2.21 6.83
C VAL A 424 14.36 -1.65 5.62
N ASP A 425 13.17 -2.18 5.33
CA ASP A 425 12.41 -1.90 4.12
C ASP A 425 10.89 -1.73 4.36
N MET A 426 10.46 -1.68 5.62
CA MET A 426 9.12 -1.28 6.10
C MET A 426 7.95 -1.79 5.22
N GLY A 427 7.66 -3.08 5.28
CA GLY A 427 6.68 -3.75 4.43
C GLY A 427 7.27 -4.31 3.14
N GLY A 428 8.58 -4.17 2.93
CA GLY A 428 9.32 -4.79 1.86
C GLY A 428 9.73 -6.25 2.16
N PRO A 429 10.64 -6.79 1.35
CA PRO A 429 11.03 -8.20 1.42
C PRO A 429 11.62 -8.66 2.74
N VAL A 430 12.49 -7.86 3.36
CA VAL A 430 13.18 -8.22 4.61
C VAL A 430 12.20 -8.20 5.78
N ASN A 431 11.37 -7.15 5.86
CA ASN A 431 10.28 -7.03 6.82
C ASN A 431 9.32 -8.23 6.73
N LYS A 432 8.87 -8.57 5.51
CA LYS A 432 7.96 -9.71 5.29
C LYS A 432 8.58 -11.05 5.66
N ALA A 433 9.88 -11.22 5.45
CA ALA A 433 10.58 -12.45 5.84
C ALA A 433 10.58 -12.63 7.36
N ALA A 434 10.89 -11.56 8.12
CA ALA A 434 10.81 -11.57 9.58
C ALA A 434 9.38 -11.86 10.07
N TYR A 435 8.40 -11.16 9.50
CA TYR A 435 6.99 -11.34 9.86
C TYR A 435 6.49 -12.77 9.56
N ALA A 436 6.80 -13.30 8.37
CA ALA A 436 6.43 -14.65 7.98
C ALA A 436 7.07 -15.70 8.90
N PHE A 437 8.31 -15.49 9.32
CA PHE A 437 8.99 -16.33 10.31
C PHE A 437 8.25 -16.35 11.65
N GLY A 438 7.92 -15.16 12.20
CA GLY A 438 7.19 -15.08 13.47
C GLY A 438 5.80 -15.70 13.42
N VAL A 439 5.05 -15.43 12.35
CA VAL A 439 3.71 -16.00 12.14
C VAL A 439 3.78 -17.52 11.96
N GLY A 440 4.79 -18.02 11.23
CA GLY A 440 5.01 -19.45 11.03
C GLY A 440 5.24 -20.22 12.33
N LEU A 441 5.86 -19.59 13.31
CA LEU A 441 6.12 -20.17 14.64
C LEU A 441 4.90 -20.17 15.57
N LEU A 442 3.87 -19.35 15.31
CA LEU A 442 2.64 -19.38 16.10
C LEU A 442 1.95 -20.74 16.09
N GLY A 443 2.01 -21.44 14.94
CA GLY A 443 1.48 -22.80 14.80
C GLY A 443 2.22 -23.85 15.64
N SER A 444 3.46 -23.55 16.06
CA SER A 444 4.29 -24.36 16.94
C SER A 444 4.33 -23.86 18.38
N GLU A 445 3.36 -23.02 18.77
CA GLU A 445 3.23 -22.41 20.11
C GLU A 445 4.47 -21.63 20.58
N THR A 446 5.28 -21.14 19.65
CA THR A 446 6.47 -20.33 19.93
C THR A 446 6.12 -18.84 19.71
N PHE A 447 5.76 -18.14 20.78
CA PHE A 447 5.13 -16.83 20.75
C PHE A 447 6.09 -15.64 20.94
N ALA A 448 7.29 -15.87 21.49
CA ALA A 448 8.24 -14.80 21.79
C ALA A 448 8.77 -14.08 20.54
N PRO A 449 9.12 -14.75 19.41
CA PRO A 449 9.53 -14.06 18.20
C PRO A 449 8.46 -13.14 17.64
N MET A 450 7.17 -13.53 17.72
CA MET A 450 6.08 -12.68 17.26
C MET A 450 5.92 -11.42 18.09
N ALA A 451 6.11 -11.50 19.42
CA ALA A 451 6.12 -10.34 20.29
C ALA A 451 7.24 -9.35 19.92
N ALA A 452 8.45 -9.85 19.68
CA ALA A 452 9.58 -9.03 19.25
C ALA A 452 9.32 -8.34 17.91
N ILE A 453 8.79 -9.07 16.94
CA ILE A 453 8.46 -8.59 15.59
C ILE A 453 7.39 -7.50 15.63
N MET A 454 6.29 -7.72 16.38
CA MET A 454 5.21 -6.74 16.44
C MET A 454 5.64 -5.48 17.19
N ALA A 455 6.32 -5.59 18.33
CA ALA A 455 6.87 -4.45 19.06
C ALA A 455 7.80 -3.62 18.17
N ALA A 456 8.71 -4.30 17.45
CA ALA A 456 9.67 -3.67 16.56
C ALA A 456 9.01 -3.00 15.34
N GLY A 457 7.99 -3.62 14.76
CA GLY A 457 7.31 -3.07 13.58
C GLY A 457 6.42 -1.86 13.87
N MET A 458 5.98 -1.69 15.12
CA MET A 458 5.28 -0.47 15.59
C MET A 458 6.24 0.71 15.75
N THR A 459 7.50 0.45 16.06
CA THR A 459 8.52 1.43 16.45
C THR A 459 8.85 2.46 15.35
N PRO A 460 9.03 2.11 14.06
CA PRO A 460 9.38 3.05 13.00
C PRO A 460 8.40 4.23 12.88
N PRO A 461 7.10 4.02 12.67
CA PRO A 461 6.16 5.13 12.51
C PRO A 461 5.91 5.87 13.83
N LEU A 462 5.93 5.19 15.00
CA LEU A 462 5.81 5.84 16.31
C LEU A 462 7.03 6.71 16.59
N GLY A 463 8.24 6.23 16.31
CA GLY A 463 9.47 6.98 16.50
C GLY A 463 9.56 8.23 15.62
N ILE A 464 9.10 8.14 14.37
CA ILE A 464 8.96 9.29 13.47
C ILE A 464 7.94 10.28 14.03
N ALA A 465 6.77 9.81 14.42
CA ALA A 465 5.74 10.67 15.01
C ALA A 465 6.30 11.44 16.22
N LEU A 466 7.00 10.77 17.13
CA LEU A 466 7.64 11.39 18.27
C LEU A 466 8.74 12.36 17.83
N ALA A 467 9.58 12.01 16.84
CA ALA A 467 10.62 12.89 16.31
C ALA A 467 10.04 14.20 15.75
N THR A 468 8.89 14.14 15.04
CA THR A 468 8.21 15.34 14.52
C THR A 468 7.69 16.26 15.63
N LEU A 469 7.46 15.73 16.83
CA LEU A 469 7.03 16.51 18.00
C LEU A 469 8.21 17.15 18.72
N ILE A 470 9.29 16.38 18.98
CA ILE A 470 10.43 16.84 19.79
C ILE A 470 11.43 17.67 18.98
N ALA A 471 11.60 17.40 17.69
CA ALA A 471 12.54 18.07 16.79
C ALA A 471 11.83 18.87 15.70
N ARG A 472 10.79 19.61 16.04
CA ARG A 472 9.90 20.34 15.13
C ARG A 472 10.63 21.17 14.06
N GLN A 473 11.77 21.76 14.41
CA GLN A 473 12.58 22.59 13.51
C GLN A 473 13.24 21.82 12.36
N ARG A 474 13.29 20.48 12.43
CA ARG A 474 13.90 19.60 11.44
C ARG A 474 12.89 19.04 10.44
N PHE A 475 11.61 19.37 10.62
CA PHE A 475 10.50 18.87 9.81
C PHE A 475 9.68 20.06 9.28
N ASN A 476 9.34 20.00 7.98
CA ASN A 476 8.40 20.96 7.40
C ASN A 476 6.95 20.67 7.84
N GLN A 477 5.99 21.52 7.46
CA GLN A 477 4.60 21.36 7.88
C GLN A 477 3.98 20.06 7.37
N GLU A 478 4.23 19.69 6.10
CA GLU A 478 3.74 18.44 5.51
C GLU A 478 4.26 17.21 6.26
N GLU A 479 5.54 17.20 6.63
CA GLU A 479 6.14 16.11 7.41
C GLU A 479 5.54 16.01 8.82
N ARG A 480 5.24 17.14 9.46
CA ARG A 480 4.58 17.14 10.77
C ARG A 480 3.15 16.58 10.72
N ASP A 481 2.41 16.90 9.66
CA ASP A 481 1.06 16.37 9.48
C ASP A 481 1.11 14.87 9.09
N ALA A 482 2.04 14.46 8.24
CA ALA A 482 2.31 13.05 7.98
C ALA A 482 2.74 12.27 9.24
N GLY A 483 3.46 12.91 10.18
CA GLY A 483 3.83 12.34 11.47
C GLY A 483 2.64 11.96 12.32
N LYS A 484 1.55 12.73 12.29
CA LYS A 484 0.31 12.40 13.00
C LYS A 484 -0.34 11.12 12.45
N ALA A 485 -0.38 10.99 11.12
CA ALA A 485 -0.88 9.78 10.46
C ALA A 485 0.02 8.56 10.77
N ALA A 486 1.34 8.76 10.79
CA ALA A 486 2.30 7.73 11.15
C ALA A 486 2.08 7.23 12.59
N ALA A 487 1.71 8.09 13.54
CA ALA A 487 1.39 7.67 14.91
C ALA A 487 0.24 6.66 14.94
N VAL A 488 -0.85 6.94 14.23
CA VAL A 488 -2.03 6.06 14.18
C VAL A 488 -1.68 4.72 13.50
N LEU A 489 -0.95 4.77 12.38
CA LEU A 489 -0.49 3.58 11.68
C LEU A 489 0.45 2.73 12.56
N GLY A 490 1.35 3.38 13.30
CA GLY A 490 2.26 2.70 14.22
C GLY A 490 1.54 1.97 15.35
N LEU A 491 0.50 2.56 15.92
CA LEU A 491 -0.34 1.89 16.92
C LEU A 491 -1.03 0.64 16.36
N ALA A 492 -1.36 0.63 15.08
CA ALA A 492 -1.98 -0.52 14.40
C ALA A 492 -0.97 -1.56 13.84
N PHE A 493 0.34 -1.43 14.13
CA PHE A 493 1.40 -2.29 13.57
C PHE A 493 1.54 -2.14 12.03
N ILE A 494 1.37 -0.93 11.51
CA ILE A 494 1.55 -0.63 10.08
C ILE A 494 2.84 0.18 9.92
N SER A 495 3.95 -0.52 9.69
CA SER A 495 5.31 0.05 9.58
C SER A 495 5.48 1.00 8.39
N GLU A 496 4.65 0.85 7.35
CA GLU A 496 4.62 1.65 6.13
C GLU A 496 4.38 3.14 6.38
N GLY A 497 3.83 3.52 7.54
CA GLY A 497 3.69 4.92 7.95
C GLY A 497 5.01 5.68 8.02
N ALA A 498 6.15 4.98 8.10
CA ALA A 498 7.49 5.57 8.11
C ALA A 498 8.08 5.79 6.70
N ILE A 499 7.54 5.18 5.65
CA ILE A 499 8.08 5.20 4.29
C ILE A 499 8.26 6.61 3.72
N PRO A 500 7.31 7.55 3.83
CA PRO A 500 7.47 8.90 3.27
C PRO A 500 8.71 9.64 3.81
N PHE A 501 9.07 9.38 5.05
CA PHE A 501 10.23 9.99 5.71
C PHE A 501 11.53 9.31 5.29
N ALA A 502 11.53 7.99 5.21
CA ALA A 502 12.66 7.20 4.73
C ALA A 502 12.96 7.49 3.25
N ALA A 503 11.96 7.72 2.42
CA ALA A 503 12.14 8.08 1.02
C ALA A 503 12.78 9.46 0.82
N LYS A 504 12.50 10.42 1.72
CA LYS A 504 13.09 11.78 1.67
C LYS A 504 14.54 11.82 2.15
N ASP A 505 14.91 11.04 3.17
CA ASP A 505 16.25 11.02 3.76
C ASP A 505 16.64 9.61 4.20
N PRO A 506 16.86 8.67 3.25
CA PRO A 506 17.10 7.27 3.56
C PRO A 506 18.35 7.04 4.40
N VAL A 507 19.40 7.82 4.16
CA VAL A 507 20.70 7.63 4.81
C VAL A 507 20.65 7.89 6.33
N ARG A 508 19.75 8.76 6.79
CA ARG A 508 19.62 9.09 8.22
C ARG A 508 18.41 8.43 8.87
N VAL A 509 17.31 8.37 8.14
CA VAL A 509 16.06 7.82 8.67
C VAL A 509 16.15 6.30 8.81
N ILE A 510 16.54 5.56 7.76
CA ILE A 510 16.54 4.08 7.81
C ILE A 510 17.43 3.53 8.94
N PRO A 511 18.69 3.96 9.12
CA PRO A 511 19.51 3.49 10.26
C PRO A 511 18.89 3.80 11.62
N SER A 512 18.24 4.97 11.76
CA SER A 512 17.54 5.35 12.99
C SER A 512 16.38 4.43 13.30
N LEU A 513 15.60 4.07 12.26
CA LEU A 513 14.49 3.12 12.38
C LEU A 513 14.98 1.72 12.77
N ILE A 514 16.06 1.25 12.12
CA ILE A 514 16.66 -0.05 12.41
C ILE A 514 17.15 -0.10 13.87
N ALA A 515 17.86 0.95 14.33
CA ALA A 515 18.36 0.99 15.71
C ALA A 515 17.23 0.89 16.75
N GLY A 516 16.17 1.69 16.59
CA GLY A 516 15.04 1.65 17.53
C GLY A 516 14.25 0.34 17.46
N SER A 517 14.01 -0.18 16.25
CA SER A 517 13.30 -1.45 16.09
C SER A 517 14.10 -2.63 16.64
N ALA A 518 15.41 -2.64 16.45
CA ALA A 518 16.28 -3.64 17.05
C ALA A 518 16.20 -3.57 18.60
N VAL A 519 16.26 -2.38 19.18
CA VAL A 519 16.12 -2.21 20.64
C VAL A 519 14.76 -2.73 21.12
N ALA A 520 13.66 -2.41 20.43
CA ALA A 520 12.34 -2.91 20.79
C ALA A 520 12.26 -4.44 20.75
N GLY A 521 12.76 -5.05 19.67
CA GLY A 521 12.79 -6.51 19.52
C GLY A 521 13.68 -7.20 20.56
N GLY A 522 14.88 -6.66 20.81
CA GLY A 522 15.80 -7.16 21.83
C GLY A 522 15.24 -7.08 23.25
N LEU A 523 14.63 -5.93 23.62
CA LEU A 523 13.98 -5.77 24.92
C LEU A 523 12.75 -6.66 25.09
N SER A 524 11.95 -6.82 24.05
CA SER A 524 10.81 -7.74 24.08
C SER A 524 11.24 -9.18 24.44
N MET A 525 12.33 -9.65 23.82
CA MET A 525 12.89 -10.98 24.12
C MET A 525 13.54 -11.03 25.51
N LEU A 526 14.27 -9.98 25.90
CA LEU A 526 14.91 -9.87 27.22
C LEU A 526 13.89 -9.96 28.36
N LEU A 527 12.75 -9.29 28.17
CA LEU A 527 11.66 -9.22 29.16
C LEU A 527 10.73 -10.44 29.09
N GLY A 528 11.01 -11.42 28.23
CA GLY A 528 10.22 -12.63 28.09
C GLY A 528 8.80 -12.36 27.57
N CYS A 529 8.62 -11.33 26.76
CA CYS A 529 7.32 -11.03 26.18
C CYS A 529 6.91 -12.11 25.18
N THR A 530 5.62 -12.46 25.17
CA THR A 530 5.03 -13.39 24.21
C THR A 530 3.78 -12.79 23.60
N LEU A 531 3.47 -13.17 22.35
CA LEU A 531 2.30 -12.67 21.65
C LEU A 531 1.66 -13.78 20.83
N ARG A 532 0.40 -14.06 21.12
CA ARG A 532 -0.41 -15.11 20.48
C ARG A 532 -1.17 -14.61 19.25
N ALA A 533 -1.33 -13.31 19.09
CA ALA A 533 -1.98 -12.71 17.94
C ALA A 533 -0.95 -12.34 16.86
N PRO A 534 -1.18 -12.69 15.59
CA PRO A 534 -0.24 -12.36 14.52
C PRO A 534 -0.31 -10.90 14.09
N HIS A 535 -1.35 -10.16 14.46
CA HIS A 535 -1.56 -8.76 14.13
C HIS A 535 -2.39 -8.05 15.21
N GLY A 536 -2.53 -6.70 15.09
CA GLY A 536 -3.39 -5.90 15.96
C GLY A 536 -2.67 -4.78 16.71
N GLY A 537 -1.34 -4.73 16.70
CA GLY A 537 -0.56 -3.64 17.27
C GLY A 537 -0.83 -3.46 18.79
N ILE A 538 -1.06 -2.21 19.20
CA ILE A 538 -1.32 -1.87 20.61
C ILE A 538 -2.66 -2.43 21.12
N PHE A 539 -3.63 -2.64 20.23
CA PHE A 539 -4.99 -3.03 20.61
C PHE A 539 -5.05 -4.43 21.24
N VAL A 540 -4.08 -5.29 20.92
CA VAL A 540 -4.02 -6.64 21.53
C VAL A 540 -3.48 -6.62 22.96
N VAL A 541 -2.83 -5.55 23.41
CA VAL A 541 -2.26 -5.44 24.77
C VAL A 541 -3.35 -5.42 25.84
N GLY A 542 -4.48 -4.78 25.53
CA GLY A 542 -5.64 -4.73 26.44
C GLY A 542 -6.41 -6.04 26.54
N ILE A 543 -6.05 -7.07 25.74
CA ILE A 543 -6.76 -8.33 25.70
C ILE A 543 -6.10 -9.34 26.64
N PRO A 544 -6.80 -9.85 27.67
CA PRO A 544 -6.24 -10.79 28.63
C PRO A 544 -5.70 -12.06 27.94
N GLY A 545 -4.43 -12.40 28.19
CA GLY A 545 -3.80 -13.60 27.67
C GLY A 545 -3.31 -13.53 26.22
N ALA A 546 -3.61 -12.46 25.46
CA ALA A 546 -3.07 -12.26 24.12
C ALA A 546 -1.57 -11.93 24.16
N VAL A 547 -1.15 -11.12 25.13
CA VAL A 547 0.24 -10.73 25.36
C VAL A 547 0.70 -11.26 26.71
N GLY A 548 1.78 -12.03 26.71
CA GLY A 548 2.51 -12.40 27.93
C GLY A 548 3.47 -11.26 28.30
N ASN A 549 3.49 -10.87 29.58
CA ASN A 549 4.20 -9.70 30.10
C ASN A 549 3.85 -8.39 29.34
N PRO A 550 2.59 -7.92 29.42
CA PRO A 550 2.15 -6.75 28.67
C PRO A 550 2.88 -5.46 29.07
N LEU A 551 3.29 -5.32 30.34
CA LEU A 551 4.06 -4.18 30.80
C LEU A 551 5.46 -4.17 30.15
N GLY A 552 6.15 -5.30 30.14
CA GLY A 552 7.45 -5.45 29.47
C GLY A 552 7.33 -5.16 27.96
N TYR A 553 6.25 -5.61 27.35
CA TYR A 553 5.95 -5.36 25.93
C TYR A 553 5.79 -3.85 25.63
N LEU A 554 5.03 -3.12 26.46
CA LEU A 554 4.89 -1.67 26.34
C LEU A 554 6.24 -0.95 26.54
N VAL A 555 7.03 -1.37 27.54
CA VAL A 555 8.38 -0.82 27.77
C VAL A 555 9.26 -1.01 26.55
N ALA A 556 9.23 -2.17 25.91
CA ALA A 556 10.00 -2.45 24.70
C ALA A 556 9.60 -1.52 23.54
N ILE A 557 8.30 -1.33 23.30
CA ILE A 557 7.78 -0.42 22.26
C ILE A 557 8.22 1.03 22.55
N VAL A 558 8.02 1.50 23.76
CA VAL A 558 8.37 2.88 24.16
C VAL A 558 9.86 3.12 24.05
N ALA A 559 10.70 2.21 24.54
CA ALA A 559 12.15 2.31 24.46
C ALA A 559 12.63 2.39 23.00
N GLY A 560 12.16 1.49 22.13
CA GLY A 560 12.50 1.54 20.70
C GLY A 560 12.01 2.82 20.03
N THR A 561 10.79 3.27 20.34
CA THR A 561 10.22 4.52 19.83
C THR A 561 11.08 5.73 20.22
N VAL A 562 11.51 5.80 21.47
CA VAL A 562 12.38 6.88 21.98
C VAL A 562 13.75 6.84 21.29
N VAL A 563 14.37 5.65 21.18
CA VAL A 563 15.65 5.49 20.48
C VAL A 563 15.54 5.96 19.02
N THR A 564 14.52 5.52 18.31
CA THR A 564 14.26 5.98 16.93
C THR A 564 14.13 7.51 16.87
N ALA A 565 13.31 8.08 17.73
CA ALA A 565 13.05 9.52 17.75
C ALA A 565 14.31 10.34 18.05
N LEU A 566 15.12 9.91 19.02
CA LEU A 566 16.38 10.56 19.37
C LEU A 566 17.41 10.46 18.26
N CYS A 567 17.58 9.28 17.65
CA CYS A 567 18.47 9.09 16.50
C CYS A 567 18.09 10.03 15.34
N ILE A 568 16.81 10.10 14.98
CA ILE A 568 16.32 11.01 13.94
C ILE A 568 16.54 12.47 14.36
N ALA A 569 16.23 12.83 15.60
CA ALA A 569 16.40 14.17 16.12
C ALA A 569 17.86 14.64 16.10
N VAL A 570 18.82 13.73 16.25
CA VAL A 570 20.25 14.04 16.15
C VAL A 570 20.73 14.06 14.70
N LEU A 571 20.38 13.06 13.91
CA LEU A 571 20.95 12.83 12.59
C LEU A 571 20.31 13.67 11.48
N LYS A 572 19.00 13.94 11.55
CA LYS A 572 18.28 14.70 10.49
C LYS A 572 18.73 16.15 10.48
N ARG A 573 19.13 16.67 9.32
CA ARG A 573 19.52 18.08 9.14
C ARG A 573 18.28 18.98 9.24
N HIS A 574 18.48 20.26 9.59
CA HIS A 574 17.41 21.26 9.56
C HIS A 574 16.86 21.37 8.14
N SER A 575 15.55 21.27 7.99
CA SER A 575 14.90 21.65 6.72
C SER A 575 15.03 23.17 6.60
N PRO A 576 15.56 23.72 5.49
CA PRO A 576 15.51 25.15 5.29
C PRO A 576 14.04 25.58 5.30
N VAL A 577 13.69 26.44 6.24
CA VAL A 577 12.40 27.13 6.25
C VAL A 577 12.41 27.98 4.98
N ALA A 578 11.55 27.67 4.00
CA ALA A 578 11.35 28.57 2.88
C ALA A 578 10.98 29.94 3.47
N PRO A 579 11.69 31.03 3.10
CA PRO A 579 11.32 32.35 3.58
C PRO A 579 9.86 32.59 3.17
N VAL A 580 9.04 32.96 4.15
CA VAL A 580 7.69 33.47 3.91
C VAL A 580 7.91 34.70 3.03
N GLN A 581 7.59 34.61 1.74
CA GLN A 581 7.50 35.78 0.89
C GLN A 581 6.30 36.57 1.42
N GLY A 582 6.64 37.67 2.10
CA GLY A 582 5.68 38.64 2.59
C GLY A 582 5.05 39.44 1.45
#